data_615b4d1a134c62d99eef54f8a2c9d3ef
#
_entry.id   615b4d1a134c62d99eef54f8a2c9d3ef
#
_cell.length_a   1.000
_cell.length_b   1.000
_cell.length_c   1.000
_cell.angle_alpha   90.00
_cell.angle_beta   90.00
_cell.angle_gamma   90.00
#
_symmetry.space_group_name_H-M   'P 1'
#
loop_
_entity.id
_entity.type
_entity.pdbx_description
1 polymer ?
#
loop_
_entity_poly.entity_id
_entity_poly.type
_entity_poly.pdbx_seq_one_letter_code
_entity_poly.pdbx_strand_id
1 'polypeptide(L)'
;MSNITIIKSLKPDTLGKRFKLDGNGTMKKSVVASVWKGKAKRLNTSTFKELTNLLKGVCEASDIALMAGCFIDAEHGEAVNLVTKEKLTKLLKCDEKDTPGGVQEIDGEKYVARVKLGVEPGNWMLIDADNPEGIPDKWKVLNLQDRLKLLEPLVPGISTCTRVEYRSSSARVVKDGKQPDGATH
;
A
#
# COMPACT_ATOMS: atom_id res chain seq x y z
N MET A 1 14.52 -14.89 -1.00
CA MET A 1 14.29 -13.59 -1.69
C MET A 1 12.80 -13.32 -1.71
N SER A 2 12.38 -12.11 -1.46
CA SER A 2 10.96 -11.75 -1.51
C SER A 2 10.71 -10.66 -2.55
N ASN A 3 9.63 -10.82 -3.30
CA ASN A 3 9.23 -9.86 -4.31
C ASN A 3 8.48 -8.70 -3.66
N ILE A 4 8.83 -7.49 -4.05
CA ILE A 4 8.14 -6.26 -3.69
C ILE A 4 8.09 -5.35 -4.91
N THR A 5 7.01 -4.60 -5.06
CA THR A 5 6.90 -3.62 -6.15
C THR A 5 6.88 -2.21 -5.59
N ILE A 6 7.78 -1.38 -6.10
CA ILE A 6 7.70 0.08 -5.92
C ILE A 6 6.80 0.64 -7.00
N ILE A 7 5.86 1.47 -6.62
CA ILE A 7 4.96 2.18 -7.53
C ILE A 7 5.22 3.67 -7.37
N LYS A 8 5.77 4.29 -8.41
CA LYS A 8 5.88 5.76 -8.51
C LYS A 8 4.63 6.30 -9.19
N SER A 9 3.89 7.14 -8.50
CA SER A 9 2.72 7.80 -9.04
C SER A 9 3.11 8.95 -9.97
N LEU A 10 2.46 9.03 -11.13
CA LEU A 10 2.51 10.15 -12.04
C LEU A 10 1.18 10.91 -12.06
N LYS A 11 0.09 10.24 -11.65
CA LYS A 11 -1.23 10.82 -11.40
C LYS A 11 -1.94 10.01 -10.31
N PRO A 12 -2.29 10.61 -9.19
CA PRO A 12 -1.92 11.98 -8.77
C PRO A 12 -0.41 12.10 -8.53
N ASP A 13 0.10 13.32 -8.56
CA ASP A 13 1.51 13.66 -8.29
C ASP A 13 1.93 13.40 -6.84
N THR A 14 0.96 13.39 -5.92
CA THR A 14 1.16 13.07 -4.50
C THR A 14 0.13 12.07 -4.02
N LEU A 15 0.59 11.12 -3.20
CA LEU A 15 -0.22 10.13 -2.51
C LEU A 15 -0.31 10.50 -1.03
N GLY A 16 -1.45 10.27 -0.39
CA GLY A 16 -1.54 10.48 1.05
C GLY A 16 -2.91 10.95 1.53
N LYS A 17 -2.93 11.36 2.77
CA LYS A 17 -4.12 11.88 3.46
C LYS A 17 -4.00 13.40 3.58
N ARG A 18 -5.02 14.13 3.17
CA ARG A 18 -5.12 15.59 3.40
C ARG A 18 -6.20 15.83 4.44
N PHE A 19 -5.91 16.70 5.37
CA PHE A 19 -6.83 17.10 6.42
C PHE A 19 -7.16 18.58 6.22
N LYS A 20 -8.45 18.92 6.27
CA LYS A 20 -8.94 20.30 6.20
C LYS A 20 -9.95 20.52 7.30
N LEU A 21 -9.92 21.68 7.94
CA LEU A 21 -11.01 22.13 8.79
C LEU A 21 -12.12 22.66 7.89
N ASP A 22 -13.35 22.24 8.14
CA ASP A 22 -14.54 22.87 7.53
C ASP A 22 -14.91 24.18 8.26
N GLY A 23 -15.93 24.90 7.73
CA GLY A 23 -16.38 26.15 8.31
C GLY A 23 -16.86 26.06 9.77
N ASN A 24 -17.16 24.87 10.26
CA ASN A 24 -17.58 24.59 11.64
C ASN A 24 -16.41 24.12 12.52
N GLY A 25 -15.16 24.16 12.02
CA GLY A 25 -14.00 23.68 12.74
C GLY A 25 -13.88 22.15 12.81
N THR A 26 -14.70 21.41 12.05
CA THR A 26 -14.62 19.94 11.99
C THR A 26 -13.54 19.52 11.00
N MET A 27 -12.67 18.59 11.44
CA MET A 27 -11.60 18.07 10.58
C MET A 27 -12.19 17.10 9.55
N LYS A 28 -12.07 17.44 8.27
CA LYS A 28 -12.39 16.56 7.16
C LYS A 28 -11.13 15.95 6.59
N LYS A 29 -11.12 14.63 6.45
CA LYS A 29 -10.04 13.84 5.84
C LYS A 29 -10.40 13.56 4.39
N SER A 30 -9.48 13.86 3.47
CA SER A 30 -9.51 13.36 2.10
C SER A 30 -8.33 12.42 1.88
N VAL A 31 -8.56 11.31 1.18
CA VAL A 31 -7.55 10.32 0.87
C VAL A 31 -7.27 10.35 -0.63
N VAL A 32 -5.99 10.51 -0.98
CA VAL A 32 -5.51 10.37 -2.35
C VAL A 32 -4.53 9.21 -2.33
N ALA A 33 -5.06 7.99 -2.43
CA ALA A 33 -4.28 6.76 -2.32
C ALA A 33 -4.32 5.88 -3.58
N SER A 34 -5.08 6.28 -4.60
CA SER A 34 -5.19 5.52 -5.84
C SER A 34 -4.28 6.09 -6.90
N VAL A 35 -3.36 5.28 -7.38
CA VAL A 35 -2.52 5.62 -8.53
C VAL A 35 -3.28 5.33 -9.81
N TRP A 36 -3.55 6.36 -10.61
CA TRP A 36 -4.25 6.24 -11.90
C TRP A 36 -3.29 6.06 -13.07
N LYS A 37 -2.11 6.63 -12.94
CA LYS A 37 -1.01 6.49 -13.89
C LYS A 37 0.29 6.52 -13.11
N GLY A 38 1.20 5.61 -13.42
CA GLY A 38 2.48 5.53 -12.72
C GLY A 38 3.49 4.66 -13.44
N LYS A 39 4.57 4.40 -12.75
CA LYS A 39 5.56 3.38 -13.09
C LYS A 39 5.62 2.38 -11.95
N ALA A 40 5.59 1.10 -12.29
CA ALA A 40 5.79 0.02 -11.34
C ALA A 40 7.13 -0.66 -11.61
N LYS A 41 7.89 -0.95 -10.54
CA LYS A 41 9.21 -1.60 -10.65
C LYS A 41 9.29 -2.73 -9.64
N ARG A 42 9.51 -3.96 -10.12
CA ARG A 42 9.77 -5.11 -9.27
C ARG A 42 11.17 -5.03 -8.68
N LEU A 43 11.27 -5.24 -7.40
CA LEU A 43 12.51 -5.42 -6.66
C LEU A 43 12.49 -6.75 -5.90
N ASN A 44 13.66 -7.32 -5.69
CA ASN A 44 13.84 -8.46 -4.80
C ASN A 44 14.56 -7.97 -3.54
N THR A 45 14.03 -8.32 -2.39
CA THR A 45 14.70 -8.09 -1.11
C THR A 45 15.15 -9.43 -0.54
N SER A 46 16.43 -9.54 -0.21
CA SER A 46 17.01 -10.77 0.35
C SER A 46 17.10 -10.69 1.87
N THR A 47 17.19 -9.48 2.42
CA THR A 47 17.40 -9.23 3.84
C THR A 47 16.35 -8.29 4.40
N PHE A 48 16.12 -8.43 5.69
CA PHE A 48 15.25 -7.51 6.44
C PHE A 48 15.80 -6.07 6.45
N LYS A 49 17.13 -5.90 6.42
CA LYS A 49 17.77 -4.59 6.33
C LYS A 49 17.45 -3.87 5.02
N GLU A 50 17.48 -4.60 3.90
CA GLU A 50 17.09 -4.05 2.59
C GLU A 50 15.62 -3.60 2.58
N LEU A 51 14.71 -4.43 3.11
CA LEU A 51 13.30 -4.06 3.26
C LEU A 51 13.15 -2.80 4.13
N THR A 52 13.85 -2.72 5.25
CA THR A 52 13.76 -1.57 6.16
C THR A 52 14.25 -0.29 5.49
N ASN A 53 15.35 -0.35 4.74
CA ASN A 53 15.88 0.80 4.00
C ASN A 53 14.93 1.24 2.89
N LEU A 54 14.32 0.27 2.18
CA LEU A 54 13.31 0.56 1.18
C LEU A 54 12.09 1.26 1.78
N LEU A 55 11.56 0.74 2.89
CA LEU A 55 10.43 1.33 3.59
C LEU A 55 10.74 2.76 4.07
N LYS A 56 11.93 3.03 4.60
CA LYS A 56 12.35 4.38 4.98
C LYS A 56 12.28 5.34 3.78
N GLY A 57 12.85 4.97 2.63
CA GLY A 57 12.81 5.81 1.43
C GLY A 57 11.39 6.07 0.95
N VAL A 58 10.50 5.07 1.01
CA VAL A 58 9.09 5.23 0.64
C VAL A 58 8.35 6.16 1.61
N CYS A 59 8.64 6.07 2.92
CA CYS A 59 8.01 6.94 3.92
C CYS A 59 8.38 8.41 3.77
N GLU A 60 9.51 8.72 3.17
CA GLU A 60 9.98 10.08 2.89
C GLU A 60 9.44 10.63 1.56
N ALA A 61 8.96 9.77 0.68
CA ALA A 61 8.43 10.13 -0.63
C ALA A 61 6.92 10.32 -0.61
N SER A 62 6.44 11.39 -1.22
CA SER A 62 5.00 11.69 -1.30
C SER A 62 4.30 11.08 -2.53
N ASP A 63 5.07 10.56 -3.49
CA ASP A 63 4.60 10.03 -4.77
C ASP A 63 4.86 8.53 -4.95
N ILE A 64 5.36 7.85 -3.91
CA ILE A 64 5.71 6.44 -3.95
C ILE A 64 4.79 5.62 -3.05
N ALA A 65 4.37 4.46 -3.56
CA ALA A 65 3.68 3.42 -2.81
C ALA A 65 4.44 2.09 -2.94
N LEU A 66 4.20 1.19 -1.98
CA LEU A 66 4.68 -0.19 -2.03
C LEU A 66 3.51 -1.15 -2.21
N MET A 67 3.79 -2.22 -2.93
CA MET A 67 2.93 -3.39 -3.02
C MET A 67 3.73 -4.62 -2.59
N ALA A 68 3.20 -5.37 -1.61
CA ALA A 68 3.76 -6.64 -1.18
C ALA A 68 3.48 -7.70 -2.26
N GLY A 69 4.51 -8.06 -3.02
CA GLY A 69 4.40 -8.91 -4.19
C GLY A 69 4.86 -8.23 -5.47
N CYS A 70 4.62 -8.87 -6.60
CA CYS A 70 4.97 -8.33 -7.91
C CYS A 70 3.87 -8.60 -8.93
N PHE A 71 3.88 -7.83 -10.01
CA PHE A 71 3.07 -8.18 -11.17
C PHE A 71 3.68 -9.41 -11.86
N ILE A 72 2.80 -10.32 -12.30
CA ILE A 72 3.17 -11.49 -13.09
C ILE A 72 3.92 -11.00 -14.34
N ASP A 73 4.98 -11.71 -14.72
CA ASP A 73 5.86 -11.39 -15.86
C ASP A 73 6.62 -10.05 -15.76
N ALA A 74 6.59 -9.39 -14.59
CA ALA A 74 7.44 -8.22 -14.37
C ALA A 74 8.88 -8.66 -14.11
N GLU A 75 9.82 -8.16 -14.90
CA GLU A 75 11.24 -8.43 -14.71
C GLU A 75 11.83 -7.63 -13.55
N HIS A 76 12.83 -8.20 -12.90
CA HIS A 76 13.54 -7.53 -11.81
C HIS A 76 14.23 -6.25 -12.31
N GLY A 77 13.98 -5.15 -11.65
CA GLY A 77 14.62 -3.88 -11.97
C GLY A 77 14.01 -3.11 -13.13
N GLU A 78 13.16 -3.75 -13.92
CA GLU A 78 12.48 -3.09 -15.04
C GLU A 78 11.30 -2.24 -14.55
N ALA A 79 11.12 -1.06 -15.15
CA ALA A 79 10.01 -0.17 -14.86
C ALA A 79 8.94 -0.31 -15.95
N VAL A 80 7.75 -0.76 -15.57
CA VAL A 80 6.60 -0.91 -16.45
C VAL A 80 5.57 0.20 -16.23
N ASN A 81 4.78 0.54 -17.25
CA ASN A 81 3.72 1.53 -17.13
C ASN A 81 2.55 0.99 -16.30
N LEU A 82 2.25 1.63 -15.18
CA LEU A 82 1.05 1.32 -14.40
C LEU A 82 -0.10 2.22 -14.87
N VAL A 83 -1.21 1.58 -15.24
CA VAL A 83 -2.43 2.25 -15.69
C VAL A 83 -3.66 1.68 -14.95
N THR A 84 -4.82 2.33 -15.12
CA THR A 84 -6.08 1.75 -14.62
C THR A 84 -6.49 0.54 -15.47
N LYS A 85 -7.31 -0.34 -14.89
CA LYS A 85 -7.87 -1.49 -15.62
C LYS A 85 -8.59 -1.03 -16.90
N GLU A 86 -9.45 -0.02 -16.79
CA GLU A 86 -10.17 0.57 -17.92
C GLU A 86 -9.22 1.04 -19.05
N LYS A 87 -8.11 1.69 -18.68
CA LYS A 87 -7.12 2.14 -19.67
C LYS A 87 -6.43 0.97 -20.35
N LEU A 88 -6.06 -0.07 -19.59
CA LEU A 88 -5.46 -1.28 -20.15
C LEU A 88 -6.42 -2.01 -21.10
N THR A 89 -7.69 -2.16 -20.71
CA THR A 89 -8.76 -2.72 -21.55
C THR A 89 -8.86 -1.99 -22.89
N LYS A 90 -8.86 -0.67 -22.86
CA LYS A 90 -8.91 0.15 -24.09
C LYS A 90 -7.67 -0.03 -24.96
N LEU A 91 -6.48 -0.12 -24.36
CA LEU A 91 -5.23 -0.38 -25.09
C LEU A 91 -5.23 -1.74 -25.77
N LEU A 92 -5.73 -2.76 -25.09
CA LEU A 92 -5.82 -4.13 -25.59
C LEU A 92 -7.00 -4.36 -26.54
N LYS A 93 -7.94 -3.41 -26.62
CA LYS A 93 -9.19 -3.52 -27.40
C LYS A 93 -10.00 -4.78 -27.04
N CYS A 94 -10.05 -5.13 -25.76
CA CYS A 94 -10.78 -6.28 -25.23
C CYS A 94 -11.94 -5.85 -24.33
N ASP A 95 -12.80 -6.78 -23.93
CA ASP A 95 -13.82 -6.53 -22.92
C ASP A 95 -13.19 -6.41 -21.51
N GLU A 96 -13.82 -5.65 -20.63
CA GLU A 96 -13.30 -5.43 -19.27
C GLU A 96 -13.16 -6.72 -18.46
N LYS A 97 -14.07 -7.68 -18.66
CA LYS A 97 -14.02 -9.00 -18.03
C LYS A 97 -12.82 -9.84 -18.47
N ASP A 98 -12.35 -9.60 -19.71
CA ASP A 98 -11.26 -10.34 -20.34
C ASP A 98 -9.90 -9.61 -20.21
N THR A 99 -9.85 -8.52 -19.44
CA THR A 99 -8.60 -7.80 -19.20
C THR A 99 -7.60 -8.74 -18.49
N PRO A 100 -6.47 -9.08 -19.12
CA PRO A 100 -5.50 -10.00 -18.55
C PRO A 100 -4.79 -9.37 -17.33
N GLY A 101 -4.33 -10.23 -16.45
CA GLY A 101 -3.39 -9.85 -15.39
C GLY A 101 -1.94 -9.86 -15.88
N GLY A 102 -1.04 -9.33 -15.06
CA GLY A 102 0.40 -9.31 -15.35
C GLY A 102 0.80 -8.24 -16.36
N VAL A 103 2.05 -8.35 -16.82
CA VAL A 103 2.63 -7.43 -17.80
C VAL A 103 2.11 -7.72 -19.20
N GLN A 104 1.68 -6.67 -19.89
CA GLN A 104 1.23 -6.74 -21.28
C GLN A 104 2.12 -5.85 -22.14
N GLU A 105 2.62 -6.38 -23.25
CA GLU A 105 3.39 -5.61 -24.23
C GLU A 105 2.46 -5.11 -25.35
N ILE A 106 2.47 -3.80 -25.55
CA ILE A 106 1.61 -3.10 -26.52
C ILE A 106 2.46 -2.04 -27.20
N ASP A 107 2.61 -2.16 -28.52
CA ASP A 107 3.40 -1.22 -29.35
C ASP A 107 4.83 -1.01 -28.84
N GLY A 108 5.47 -2.08 -28.33
CA GLY A 108 6.85 -2.07 -27.79
C GLY A 108 6.97 -1.47 -26.38
N GLU A 109 5.87 -1.09 -25.74
CA GLU A 109 5.86 -0.65 -24.36
C GLU A 109 5.18 -1.66 -23.44
N LYS A 110 5.68 -1.79 -22.19
CA LYS A 110 5.12 -2.70 -21.19
C LYS A 110 4.15 -1.99 -20.27
N TYR A 111 2.99 -2.57 -20.08
CA TYR A 111 1.89 -2.05 -19.27
C TYR A 111 1.41 -3.06 -18.24
N VAL A 112 0.98 -2.57 -17.07
CA VAL A 112 0.28 -3.34 -16.05
C VAL A 112 -0.92 -2.57 -15.53
N ALA A 113 -1.94 -3.32 -15.08
CA ALA A 113 -3.01 -2.76 -14.26
C ALA A 113 -3.14 -3.56 -12.95
N ARG A 114 -3.66 -2.95 -11.91
CA ARG A 114 -3.94 -3.64 -10.64
C ARG A 114 -5.17 -4.54 -10.80
N VAL A 115 -4.98 -5.66 -11.43
CA VAL A 115 -5.98 -6.73 -11.57
C VAL A 115 -5.59 -7.84 -10.60
N LYS A 116 -6.56 -8.35 -9.82
CA LYS A 116 -6.30 -9.34 -8.76
C LYS A 116 -5.50 -10.57 -9.26
N LEU A 117 -5.84 -11.07 -10.43
CA LEU A 117 -5.17 -12.23 -11.05
C LEU A 117 -3.80 -11.91 -11.65
N GLY A 118 -3.40 -10.64 -11.66
CA GLY A 118 -2.13 -10.19 -12.26
C GLY A 118 -1.01 -9.95 -11.24
N VAL A 119 -1.20 -10.36 -9.99
CA VAL A 119 -0.24 -10.12 -8.90
C VAL A 119 0.15 -11.44 -8.24
N GLU A 120 1.44 -11.70 -8.17
CA GLU A 120 2.02 -12.75 -7.35
C GLU A 120 2.30 -12.21 -5.93
N PRO A 121 1.89 -12.93 -4.88
CA PRO A 121 2.18 -12.51 -3.51
C PRO A 121 3.68 -12.55 -3.23
N GLY A 122 4.17 -11.63 -2.41
CA GLY A 122 5.51 -11.70 -1.84
C GLY A 122 5.52 -12.51 -0.53
N ASN A 123 6.71 -12.72 0.02
CA ASN A 123 6.89 -13.39 1.31
C ASN A 123 6.73 -12.41 2.51
N TRP A 124 6.35 -11.16 2.24
CA TRP A 124 6.09 -10.17 3.26
C TRP A 124 4.59 -10.03 3.48
N MET A 125 4.17 -10.06 4.72
CA MET A 125 2.79 -9.81 5.10
C MET A 125 2.66 -8.37 5.58
N LEU A 126 1.71 -7.62 5.01
CA LEU A 126 1.30 -6.32 5.51
C LEU A 126 0.13 -6.54 6.49
N ILE A 127 0.29 -6.08 7.71
CA ILE A 127 -0.78 -6.02 8.70
C ILE A 127 -1.17 -4.56 8.88
N ASP A 128 -2.38 -4.21 8.48
CA ASP A 128 -2.95 -2.89 8.72
C ASP A 128 -3.83 -2.97 9.99
N ALA A 129 -3.47 -2.16 10.98
CA ALA A 129 -4.13 -2.14 12.29
C ALA A 129 -5.05 -0.91 12.42
N ASP A 130 -5.90 -0.69 11.44
CA ASP A 130 -6.95 0.33 11.53
C ASP A 130 -7.93 0.02 12.69
N ASN A 131 -8.58 1.07 13.20
CA ASN A 131 -9.66 0.95 14.17
C ASN A 131 -11.01 1.19 13.45
N PRO A 132 -11.56 0.20 12.74
CA PRO A 132 -12.87 0.35 12.10
C PRO A 132 -13.99 0.56 13.13
N GLU A 133 -15.12 1.09 12.68
CA GLU A 133 -16.33 1.14 13.48
C GLU A 133 -16.70 -0.27 14.01
N GLY A 134 -17.10 -0.35 15.27
CA GLY A 134 -17.49 -1.61 15.91
C GLY A 134 -16.35 -2.38 16.61
N ILE A 135 -15.11 -1.96 16.50
CA ILE A 135 -14.05 -2.51 17.36
C ILE A 135 -14.32 -2.15 18.82
N PRO A 136 -14.29 -3.13 19.75
CA PRO A 136 -14.42 -2.88 21.18
C PRO A 136 -13.38 -1.86 21.67
N ASP A 137 -13.76 -0.92 22.52
CA ASP A 137 -12.88 0.16 22.99
C ASP A 137 -11.61 -0.37 23.65
N LYS A 138 -11.70 -1.51 24.35
CA LYS A 138 -10.53 -2.18 24.93
C LYS A 138 -9.45 -2.55 23.92
N TRP A 139 -9.79 -2.73 22.64
CA TRP A 139 -8.84 -3.05 21.58
C TRP A 139 -8.20 -1.79 21.00
N LYS A 140 -8.92 -0.66 21.03
CA LYS A 140 -8.43 0.62 20.51
C LYS A 140 -7.25 1.16 21.32
N VAL A 141 -7.21 0.86 22.63
CA VAL A 141 -6.15 1.31 23.54
C VAL A 141 -4.95 0.36 23.61
N LEU A 142 -5.02 -0.82 23.00
CA LEU A 142 -3.92 -1.76 22.98
C LEU A 142 -2.77 -1.25 22.10
N ASN A 143 -1.54 -1.39 22.60
CA ASN A 143 -0.36 -1.22 21.77
C ASN A 143 -0.25 -2.36 20.74
N LEU A 144 0.60 -2.18 19.72
CA LEU A 144 0.73 -3.15 18.64
C LEU A 144 1.13 -4.55 19.15
N GLN A 145 2.04 -4.62 20.13
CA GLN A 145 2.51 -5.91 20.65
C GLN A 145 1.37 -6.71 21.29
N ASP A 146 0.50 -6.05 22.03
CA ASP A 146 -0.63 -6.72 22.67
C ASP A 146 -1.70 -7.12 21.63
N ARG A 147 -1.90 -6.31 20.58
CA ARG A 147 -2.76 -6.71 19.45
C ARG A 147 -2.21 -7.93 18.71
N LEU A 148 -0.90 -8.03 18.50
CA LEU A 148 -0.28 -9.20 17.89
C LEU A 148 -0.44 -10.46 18.74
N LYS A 149 -0.33 -10.36 20.08
CA LYS A 149 -0.62 -11.49 20.98
C LYS A 149 -2.06 -11.98 20.85
N LEU A 150 -3.02 -11.08 20.62
CA LEU A 150 -4.41 -11.49 20.37
C LEU A 150 -4.61 -12.22 19.04
N LEU A 151 -3.74 -11.97 18.07
CA LEU A 151 -3.76 -12.65 16.76
C LEU A 151 -2.98 -13.97 16.77
N GLU A 152 -2.15 -14.23 17.79
CA GLU A 152 -1.32 -15.43 17.89
C GLU A 152 -2.08 -16.74 17.71
N PRO A 153 -3.32 -16.93 18.27
CA PRO A 153 -4.09 -18.14 18.04
C PRO A 153 -4.54 -18.36 16.60
N LEU A 154 -4.67 -17.27 15.82
CA LEU A 154 -5.08 -17.31 14.42
C LEU A 154 -3.89 -17.41 13.47
N VAL A 155 -2.78 -16.80 13.83
CA VAL A 155 -1.54 -16.76 13.05
C VAL A 155 -0.37 -17.07 14.00
N PRO A 156 -0.05 -18.35 14.23
CA PRO A 156 1.02 -18.75 15.13
C PRO A 156 2.37 -18.12 14.76
N GLY A 157 3.08 -17.58 15.73
CA GLY A 157 4.37 -16.90 15.55
C GLY A 157 4.30 -15.43 15.18
N ILE A 158 3.11 -14.85 14.99
CA ILE A 158 2.95 -13.45 14.58
C ILE A 158 3.52 -12.47 15.63
N SER A 159 3.40 -12.79 16.92
CA SER A 159 3.88 -11.92 17.99
C SER A 159 5.41 -11.91 18.13
N THR A 160 6.08 -12.94 17.62
CA THR A 160 7.54 -13.12 17.69
C THR A 160 8.26 -12.95 16.36
N CYS A 161 7.53 -12.82 15.24
CA CYS A 161 8.14 -12.66 13.94
C CYS A 161 8.91 -11.34 13.82
N THR A 162 9.97 -11.35 13.03
CA THR A 162 10.71 -10.13 12.69
C THR A 162 9.82 -9.22 11.84
N ARG A 163 9.69 -7.95 12.23
CA ARG A 163 8.78 -6.99 11.59
C ARG A 163 9.33 -5.58 11.56
N VAL A 164 8.78 -4.78 10.67
CA VAL A 164 8.93 -3.32 10.66
C VAL A 164 7.60 -2.71 11.08
N GLU A 165 7.65 -1.85 12.07
CA GLU A 165 6.50 -1.09 12.55
C GLU A 165 6.53 0.30 11.92
N TYR A 166 5.43 0.67 11.29
CA TYR A 166 5.25 1.99 10.69
C TYR A 166 3.98 2.65 11.18
N ARG A 167 4.10 3.88 11.65
CA ARG A 167 2.93 4.69 12.04
C ARG A 167 2.43 5.47 10.84
N SER A 168 1.15 5.35 10.54
CA SER A 168 0.55 6.10 9.45
C SER A 168 0.62 7.62 9.67
N SER A 169 0.55 8.38 8.60
CA SER A 169 0.57 9.86 8.65
C SER A 169 -0.51 10.45 9.55
N SER A 170 -1.66 9.77 9.69
CA SER A 170 -2.76 10.21 10.57
C SER A 170 -2.46 10.05 12.06
N ALA A 171 -1.51 9.19 12.44
CA ALA A 171 -1.12 9.00 13.83
C ALA A 171 -0.43 10.24 14.46
N ARG A 172 0.01 11.19 13.63
CA ARG A 172 0.69 12.43 14.07
C ARG A 172 -0.20 13.67 13.98
N VAL A 173 -1.43 13.54 13.49
CA VAL A 173 -2.36 14.67 13.39
C VAL A 173 -3.04 14.85 14.74
N VAL A 174 -2.90 16.03 15.32
CA VAL A 174 -3.47 16.40 16.61
C VAL A 174 -4.34 17.63 16.42
N LYS A 175 -5.55 17.60 16.98
CA LYS A 175 -6.44 18.76 17.08
C LYS A 175 -6.68 19.04 18.56
N ASP A 176 -6.42 20.26 19.00
CA ASP A 176 -6.63 20.69 20.39
C ASP A 176 -6.00 19.73 21.42
N GLY A 177 -4.79 19.23 21.14
CA GLY A 177 -4.10 18.26 21.99
C GLY A 177 -4.66 16.84 21.94
N LYS A 178 -5.70 16.58 21.15
CA LYS A 178 -6.29 15.25 20.97
C LYS A 178 -6.06 14.73 19.55
N GLN A 179 -5.78 13.44 19.44
CA GLN A 179 -5.72 12.78 18.14
C GLN A 179 -7.13 12.66 17.54
N PRO A 180 -7.28 12.77 16.20
CA PRO A 180 -8.54 12.49 15.54
C PRO A 180 -9.01 11.05 15.83
N ASP A 181 -10.32 10.86 15.95
CA ASP A 181 -10.90 9.52 16.02
C ASP A 181 -10.44 8.70 14.82
N GLY A 182 -9.92 7.50 15.07
CA GLY A 182 -9.34 6.62 14.06
C GLY A 182 -7.86 6.87 13.73
N ALA A 183 -7.16 7.76 14.44
CA ALA A 183 -5.71 7.81 14.41
C ALA A 183 -5.15 6.68 15.29
N THR A 184 -4.61 5.65 14.69
CA THR A 184 -3.96 4.55 15.42
C THR A 184 -2.53 4.91 15.80
N HIS A 185 -2.17 4.55 17.02
CA HIS A 185 -0.79 4.60 17.51
C HIS A 185 0.04 3.47 16.95
#